data_2fd277238a8aa96798dcdf47258609ff
#
_entry.id   2fd277238a8aa96798dcdf47258609ff
#
_cell.length_a   1.000
_cell.length_b   1.000
_cell.length_c   1.000
_cell.angle_alpha   90.00
_cell.angle_beta   90.00
_cell.angle_gamma   90.00
#
_symmetry.space_group_name_H-M   'P 1'
#
loop_
_entity.id
_entity.type
_entity.pdbx_description
1 polymer ?
#
loop_
_entity_poly.entity_id
_entity_poly.type
_entity_poly.pdbx_seq_one_letter_code
_entity_poly.pdbx_strand_id
1 'polypeptide(L)'
;DNPHYQPWRDRIEQELEAVDEAVILVGHSFGGSVVLKYLAEGSYQKPLRGLFLVSVPNWGPDGWAYEEFAVPHDVGLRLPASRIFLYHSRDDPEVPFAHLGYYEERLPAATARPIDGSEHSFLRGLPALVDDIKTLPR
;
A
#
# COMPACT_ATOMS: atom_id res chain seq x y z
N ASP A 1 -9.54 -7.56 20.13
CA ASP A 1 -9.02 -8.68 19.36
C ASP A 1 -7.79 -8.26 18.56
N ASN A 2 -6.76 -9.12 18.57
CA ASN A 2 -5.57 -8.86 17.79
C ASN A 2 -5.84 -9.18 16.31
N PRO A 3 -5.49 -8.30 15.39
CA PRO A 3 -5.63 -8.60 13.98
C PRO A 3 -4.63 -9.70 13.57
N HIS A 4 -5.06 -10.56 12.67
CA HIS A 4 -4.22 -11.61 12.09
C HIS A 4 -4.19 -11.47 10.58
N TYR A 5 -3.03 -11.73 10.00
CA TYR A 5 -2.81 -11.57 8.58
C TYR A 5 -3.54 -12.63 7.73
N GLN A 6 -3.57 -13.90 8.17
CA GLN A 6 -4.04 -15.00 7.33
C GLN A 6 -5.46 -14.84 6.76
N PRO A 7 -6.48 -14.43 7.54
CA PRO A 7 -7.81 -14.23 6.97
C PRO A 7 -7.84 -13.15 5.90
N TRP A 8 -7.05 -12.09 6.06
CA TRP A 8 -6.94 -11.02 5.07
C TRP A 8 -6.28 -11.52 3.80
N ARG A 9 -5.20 -12.29 3.94
CA ARG A 9 -4.48 -12.88 2.83
C ARG A 9 -5.39 -13.77 2.00
N ASP A 10 -6.13 -14.65 2.66
CA ASP A 10 -7.03 -15.59 1.98
C ASP A 10 -8.10 -14.85 1.19
N ARG A 11 -8.64 -13.78 1.74
CA ARG A 11 -9.66 -12.99 1.05
C ARG A 11 -9.09 -12.24 -0.15
N ILE A 12 -7.91 -11.65 -0.01
CA ILE A 12 -7.24 -10.95 -1.12
C ILE A 12 -6.97 -11.93 -2.25
N GLU A 13 -6.43 -13.10 -1.93
CA GLU A 13 -6.14 -14.14 -2.93
C GLU A 13 -7.41 -14.57 -3.66
N GLN A 14 -8.48 -14.82 -2.92
CA GLN A 14 -9.77 -15.20 -3.50
C GLN A 14 -10.29 -14.15 -4.48
N GLU A 15 -10.25 -12.88 -4.11
CA GLU A 15 -10.73 -11.79 -4.97
C GLU A 15 -9.85 -11.63 -6.22
N LEU A 16 -8.54 -11.74 -6.07
CA LEU A 16 -7.62 -11.58 -7.19
C LEU A 16 -7.67 -12.78 -8.17
N GLU A 17 -7.88 -13.98 -7.66
CA GLU A 17 -8.02 -15.16 -8.52
C GLU A 17 -9.27 -15.07 -9.41
N ALA A 18 -10.30 -14.38 -8.95
CA ALA A 18 -11.54 -14.22 -9.72
C ALA A 18 -11.41 -13.21 -10.87
N VAL A 19 -10.31 -12.46 -10.95
CA VAL A 19 -10.09 -11.46 -11.99
C VAL A 19 -9.04 -11.96 -12.97
N ASP A 20 -9.41 -12.01 -14.25
CA ASP A 20 -8.51 -12.47 -15.31
C ASP A 20 -7.68 -11.34 -15.95
N GLU A 21 -8.11 -10.11 -15.76
CA GLU A 21 -7.45 -8.94 -16.34
C GLU A 21 -6.38 -8.35 -15.40
N ALA A 22 -5.49 -7.55 -15.95
CA ALA A 22 -4.54 -6.78 -15.15
C ALA A 22 -5.29 -5.79 -14.25
N VAL A 23 -4.94 -5.74 -12.97
CA VAL A 23 -5.66 -4.95 -11.98
C VAL A 23 -4.86 -3.73 -11.50
N ILE A 24 -5.58 -2.79 -10.93
CA ILE A 24 -5.05 -1.69 -10.13
C ILE A 24 -5.44 -1.99 -8.69
N LEU A 25 -4.47 -1.99 -7.78
CA LEU A 25 -4.73 -2.21 -6.36
C LEU A 25 -4.59 -0.90 -5.60
N VAL A 26 -5.58 -0.62 -4.74
CA VAL A 26 -5.56 0.52 -3.84
C VAL A 26 -5.70 -0.01 -2.42
N GLY A 27 -4.73 0.31 -1.57
CA GLY A 27 -4.78 -0.06 -0.16
C GLY A 27 -4.74 1.17 0.73
N HIS A 28 -5.68 1.27 1.66
CA HIS A 28 -5.75 2.37 2.62
C HIS A 28 -5.46 1.85 4.02
N SER A 29 -4.53 2.51 4.71
CA SER A 29 -4.18 2.21 6.10
C SER A 29 -3.81 0.73 6.28
N PHE A 30 -4.44 0.03 7.21
CA PHE A 30 -4.23 -1.41 7.43
C PHE A 30 -4.44 -2.23 6.15
N GLY A 31 -5.44 -1.87 5.35
CA GLY A 31 -5.67 -2.53 4.06
C GLY A 31 -4.46 -2.46 3.13
N GLY A 32 -3.76 -1.34 3.14
CA GLY A 32 -2.51 -1.20 2.39
C GLY A 32 -1.40 -2.11 2.91
N SER A 33 -1.32 -2.27 4.23
CA SER A 33 -0.32 -3.15 4.86
C SER A 33 -0.51 -4.60 4.43
N VAL A 34 -1.74 -5.11 4.44
CA VAL A 34 -2.01 -6.50 4.07
C VAL A 34 -1.81 -6.74 2.57
N VAL A 35 -2.19 -5.79 1.73
CA VAL A 35 -1.96 -5.87 0.28
C VAL A 35 -0.46 -5.92 -0.01
N LEU A 36 0.30 -5.02 0.61
CA LEU A 36 1.74 -4.95 0.40
C LEU A 36 2.45 -6.23 0.84
N LYS A 37 2.08 -6.76 2.00
CA LYS A 37 2.63 -8.02 2.49
C LYS A 37 2.28 -9.18 1.56
N TYR A 38 1.03 -9.26 1.10
CA TYR A 38 0.59 -10.30 0.18
C TYR A 38 1.41 -10.29 -1.12
N LEU A 39 1.59 -9.11 -1.70
CA LEU A 39 2.38 -8.98 -2.92
C LEU A 39 3.86 -9.32 -2.69
N ALA A 40 4.41 -8.96 -1.54
CA ALA A 40 5.80 -9.23 -1.19
C ALA A 40 6.09 -10.73 -1.01
N GLU A 41 5.08 -11.54 -0.70
CA GLU A 41 5.22 -12.99 -0.60
C GLU A 41 5.51 -13.67 -1.93
N GLY A 42 5.21 -12.99 -3.04
CA GLY A 42 5.51 -13.48 -4.38
C GLY A 42 4.54 -14.50 -4.95
N SER A 43 3.40 -14.73 -4.30
CA SER A 43 2.40 -15.68 -4.79
C SER A 43 1.58 -15.15 -5.96
N TYR A 44 1.48 -13.84 -6.10
CA TYR A 44 0.71 -13.20 -7.16
C TYR A 44 1.58 -12.99 -8.38
N GLN A 45 1.27 -13.68 -9.47
CA GLN A 45 2.09 -13.69 -10.69
C GLN A 45 1.42 -12.99 -11.88
N LYS A 46 0.19 -12.50 -11.71
CA LYS A 46 -0.52 -11.81 -12.78
C LYS A 46 -0.03 -10.37 -12.94
N PRO A 47 -0.24 -9.74 -14.11
CA PRO A 47 0.14 -8.34 -14.30
C PRO A 47 -0.60 -7.41 -13.34
N LEU A 48 0.13 -6.45 -12.77
CA LEU A 48 -0.41 -5.42 -11.89
C LEU A 48 -0.14 -4.07 -12.54
N ARG A 49 -1.19 -3.35 -12.93
CA ARG A 49 -1.06 -2.08 -13.64
C ARG A 49 -0.57 -0.95 -12.74
N GLY A 50 -0.93 -1.00 -11.47
CA GLY A 50 -0.50 0.01 -10.53
C GLY A 50 -0.85 -0.38 -9.10
N LEU A 51 -0.06 0.13 -8.15
CA LEU A 51 -0.27 -0.06 -6.72
C LEU A 51 -0.30 1.31 -6.05
N PHE A 52 -1.40 1.59 -5.37
CA PHE A 52 -1.66 2.86 -4.72
C PHE A 52 -1.85 2.63 -3.22
N LEU A 53 -0.95 3.19 -2.43
CA LEU A 53 -0.93 2.98 -0.97
C LEU A 53 -1.20 4.30 -0.27
N VAL A 54 -2.26 4.36 0.53
CA VAL A 54 -2.75 5.57 1.18
C VAL A 54 -2.68 5.40 2.70
N SER A 55 -1.96 6.29 3.37
CA SER A 55 -1.86 6.32 4.84
C SER A 55 -1.44 4.98 5.44
N VAL A 56 -0.49 4.30 4.84
CA VAL A 56 -0.12 2.93 5.24
C VAL A 56 0.91 2.96 6.36
N PRO A 57 0.62 2.31 7.51
CA PRO A 57 1.56 2.24 8.61
C PRO A 57 2.75 1.34 8.30
N ASN A 58 3.91 1.69 8.84
CA ASN A 58 5.06 0.83 8.87
C ASN A 58 5.01 -0.02 10.14
N TRP A 59 5.36 -1.28 10.07
CA TRP A 59 5.29 -2.23 11.17
C TRP A 59 6.68 -2.75 11.53
N GLY A 60 6.85 -3.13 12.80
CA GLY A 60 8.11 -3.66 13.29
C GLY A 60 8.84 -2.66 14.19
N PRO A 61 10.15 -2.84 14.42
CA PRO A 61 10.91 -2.05 15.41
C PRO A 61 10.84 -0.53 15.22
N ASP A 62 10.78 -0.08 13.97
CA ASP A 62 10.76 1.34 13.64
C ASP A 62 9.37 1.90 13.39
N GLY A 63 8.32 1.14 13.76
CA GLY A 63 6.93 1.52 13.50
C GLY A 63 5.98 0.95 14.51
N TRP A 64 4.80 0.52 14.05
CA TRP A 64 3.79 -0.08 14.91
C TRP A 64 4.14 -1.52 15.29
N ALA A 65 3.61 -1.97 16.44
CA ALA A 65 4.11 -3.13 17.18
C ALA A 65 3.90 -4.52 16.55
N TYR A 66 2.92 -4.71 15.68
CA TYR A 66 2.62 -6.06 15.18
C TYR A 66 3.55 -6.43 14.03
N GLU A 67 4.62 -7.16 14.33
CA GLU A 67 5.59 -7.61 13.33
C GLU A 67 5.00 -8.53 12.26
N GLU A 68 3.86 -9.14 12.54
CA GLU A 68 3.15 -9.97 11.56
C GLU A 68 2.87 -9.23 10.25
N PHE A 69 2.69 -7.90 10.32
CA PHE A 69 2.40 -7.09 9.13
C PHE A 69 3.62 -6.39 8.56
N ALA A 70 4.79 -6.62 9.14
CA ALA A 70 6.03 -6.03 8.63
C ALA A 70 6.40 -6.62 7.27
N VAL A 71 6.98 -5.78 6.42
CA VAL A 71 7.49 -6.21 5.12
C VAL A 71 9.02 -6.19 5.15
N PRO A 72 9.67 -7.05 4.34
CA PRO A 72 11.13 -7.06 4.30
C PRO A 72 11.68 -5.75 3.71
N HIS A 73 12.93 -5.43 4.05
CA HIS A 73 13.58 -4.22 3.54
C HIS A 73 13.70 -4.21 2.01
N ASP A 74 13.80 -5.37 1.39
CA ASP A 74 13.90 -5.52 -0.05
C ASP A 74 12.54 -5.67 -0.75
N VAL A 75 11.47 -5.26 -0.09
CA VAL A 75 10.10 -5.38 -0.60
C VAL A 75 9.96 -4.81 -2.02
N GLY A 76 10.65 -3.72 -2.32
CA GLY A 76 10.61 -3.10 -3.65
C GLY A 76 11.07 -4.01 -4.78
N LEU A 77 11.95 -4.97 -4.47
CA LEU A 77 12.44 -5.95 -5.45
C LEU A 77 11.49 -7.13 -5.65
N ARG A 78 10.50 -7.26 -4.77
CA ARG A 78 9.57 -8.40 -4.75
C ARG A 78 8.21 -8.08 -5.35
N LEU A 79 7.92 -6.80 -5.60
CA LEU A 79 6.61 -6.39 -6.06
C LEU A 79 6.46 -6.57 -7.57
N PRO A 80 5.31 -7.09 -8.03
CA PRO A 80 5.04 -7.29 -9.46
C PRO A 80 4.62 -6.01 -10.19
N ALA A 81 4.64 -4.86 -9.52
CA ALA A 81 4.20 -3.59 -10.07
C ALA A 81 5.38 -2.69 -10.39
N SER A 82 5.35 -2.06 -11.56
CA SER A 82 6.33 -1.04 -11.96
C SER A 82 5.86 0.38 -11.62
N ARG A 83 4.57 0.57 -11.32
CA ARG A 83 3.97 1.87 -11.02
C ARG A 83 3.40 1.83 -9.60
N ILE A 84 4.10 2.46 -8.66
CA ILE A 84 3.72 2.47 -7.26
C ILE A 84 3.62 3.92 -6.79
N PHE A 85 2.52 4.26 -6.14
CA PHE A 85 2.27 5.59 -5.62
C PHE A 85 1.97 5.53 -4.12
N LEU A 86 2.54 6.46 -3.37
CA LEU A 86 2.39 6.55 -1.92
C LEU A 86 1.75 7.89 -1.58
N TYR A 87 0.66 7.87 -0.83
CA TYR A 87 -0.06 9.08 -0.39
C TYR A 87 -0.13 9.10 1.12
N HIS A 88 0.17 10.25 1.71
CA HIS A 88 0.07 10.42 3.16
C HIS A 88 -0.16 11.88 3.47
N SER A 89 -1.15 12.19 4.31
CA SER A 89 -1.40 13.57 4.74
C SER A 89 -0.46 13.94 5.89
N ARG A 90 0.09 15.15 5.82
CA ARG A 90 1.01 15.63 6.85
C ARG A 90 0.36 15.77 8.22
N ASP A 91 -0.96 15.96 8.25
CA ASP A 91 -1.75 16.12 9.48
C ASP A 91 -2.45 14.84 9.93
N ASP A 92 -2.03 13.68 9.45
CA ASP A 92 -2.62 12.39 9.84
C ASP A 92 -2.43 12.16 11.35
N PRO A 93 -3.53 12.08 12.15
CA PRO A 93 -3.44 11.88 13.59
C PRO A 93 -3.34 10.41 14.02
N GLU A 94 -3.53 9.47 13.11
CA GLU A 94 -3.54 8.05 13.40
C GLU A 94 -2.23 7.37 12.99
N VAL A 95 -1.82 7.55 11.74
CA VAL A 95 -0.54 7.05 11.24
C VAL A 95 0.38 8.24 11.03
N PRO A 96 1.43 8.40 11.85
CA PRO A 96 2.33 9.54 11.73
C PRO A 96 2.88 9.68 10.31
N PHE A 97 2.97 10.91 9.84
CA PHE A 97 3.48 11.21 8.50
C PHE A 97 4.87 10.62 8.24
N ALA A 98 5.68 10.47 9.29
CA ALA A 98 7.02 9.86 9.19
C ALA A 98 6.99 8.44 8.61
N HIS A 99 5.85 7.72 8.71
CA HIS A 99 5.73 6.39 8.13
C HIS A 99 5.89 6.40 6.60
N LEU A 100 5.53 7.50 5.94
CA LEU A 100 5.77 7.65 4.50
C LEU A 100 7.26 7.52 4.16
N GLY A 101 8.13 8.10 4.98
CA GLY A 101 9.57 8.04 4.76
C GLY A 101 10.14 6.63 4.76
N TYR A 102 9.61 5.74 5.60
CA TYR A 102 10.04 4.34 5.60
C TYR A 102 9.73 3.65 4.28
N TYR A 103 8.56 3.92 3.71
CA TYR A 103 8.20 3.33 2.42
C TYR A 103 8.93 3.98 1.25
N GLU A 104 9.21 5.28 1.31
CA GLU A 104 10.04 5.93 0.29
C GLU A 104 11.41 5.26 0.20
N GLU A 105 11.99 4.93 1.35
CA GLU A 105 13.29 4.30 1.44
C GLU A 105 13.29 2.86 0.89
N ARG A 106 12.23 2.11 1.20
CA ARG A 106 12.08 0.70 0.77
C ARG A 106 11.56 0.53 -0.64
N LEU A 107 10.90 1.55 -1.17
CA LEU A 107 10.31 1.56 -2.51
C LEU A 107 10.87 2.74 -3.31
N PRO A 108 12.17 2.73 -3.63
CA PRO A 108 12.81 3.89 -4.24
C PRO A 108 12.27 4.27 -5.62
N ALA A 109 11.61 3.33 -6.31
CA ALA A 109 10.98 3.61 -7.60
C ALA A 109 9.56 4.18 -7.46
N ALA A 110 9.00 4.21 -6.25
CA ALA A 110 7.65 4.71 -6.02
C ALA A 110 7.62 6.25 -6.12
N THR A 111 6.46 6.75 -6.50
CA THR A 111 6.18 8.18 -6.47
C THR A 111 5.48 8.52 -5.17
N ALA A 112 6.11 9.33 -4.33
CA ALA A 112 5.52 9.77 -3.07
C ALA A 112 4.79 11.09 -3.26
N ARG A 113 3.56 11.17 -2.74
CA ARG A 113 2.68 12.34 -2.82
C ARG A 113 2.28 12.78 -1.41
N PRO A 114 3.05 13.64 -0.75
CA PRO A 114 2.60 14.25 0.50
C PRO A 114 1.36 15.11 0.25
N ILE A 115 0.38 14.98 1.14
CA ILE A 115 -0.90 15.69 1.01
C ILE A 115 -1.08 16.57 2.25
N ASP A 116 -1.82 17.66 2.12
CA ASP A 116 -2.12 18.57 3.22
C ASP A 116 -3.61 18.54 3.55
N GLY A 117 -3.94 18.51 4.85
CA GLY A 117 -5.29 18.75 5.32
C GLY A 117 -6.30 17.63 5.11
N SER A 118 -5.86 16.42 4.81
CA SER A 118 -6.77 15.29 4.56
C SER A 118 -6.84 14.31 5.73
N GLU A 119 -6.05 14.50 6.75
CA GLU A 119 -5.97 13.63 7.91
C GLU A 119 -5.70 12.17 7.51
N HIS A 120 -6.31 11.20 8.20
CA HIS A 120 -6.08 9.77 7.91
C HIS A 120 -7.03 9.22 6.85
N SER A 121 -8.26 9.67 6.86
CA SER A 121 -9.36 9.02 6.14
C SER A 121 -9.70 9.64 4.79
N PHE A 122 -9.14 10.79 4.45
CA PHE A 122 -9.39 11.45 3.17
C PHE A 122 -10.89 11.60 2.87
N LEU A 123 -11.65 12.06 3.86
CA LEU A 123 -13.12 12.14 3.76
C LEU A 123 -13.63 13.04 2.61
N ARG A 124 -12.80 13.96 2.14
CA ARG A 124 -13.13 14.83 1.01
C ARG A 124 -12.64 14.31 -0.33
N GLY A 125 -12.14 13.06 -0.33
CA GLY A 125 -11.59 12.44 -1.51
C GLY A 125 -10.08 12.65 -1.67
N LEU A 126 -9.52 12.03 -2.70
CA LEU A 126 -8.11 12.10 -3.01
C LEU A 126 -7.94 12.27 -4.53
N PRO A 127 -8.14 13.51 -5.05
CA PRO A 127 -8.04 13.77 -6.50
C PRO A 127 -6.69 13.37 -7.10
N ALA A 128 -5.59 13.54 -6.35
CA ALA A 128 -4.26 13.17 -6.83
C ALA A 128 -4.18 11.69 -7.20
N LEU A 129 -4.81 10.81 -6.43
CA LEU A 129 -4.85 9.38 -6.73
C LEU A 129 -5.60 9.12 -8.04
N VAL A 130 -6.76 9.75 -8.21
CA VAL A 130 -7.55 9.62 -9.44
C VAL A 130 -6.74 10.09 -10.65
N ASP A 131 -6.07 11.22 -10.53
CA ASP A 131 -5.23 11.76 -11.61
C ASP A 131 -4.08 10.81 -11.94
N ASP A 132 -3.43 10.24 -10.95
CA ASP A 132 -2.34 9.29 -11.15
C ASP A 132 -2.84 7.99 -11.83
N ILE A 133 -4.02 7.51 -11.45
CA ILE A 133 -4.62 6.33 -12.13
C ILE A 133 -4.82 6.62 -13.62
N LYS A 134 -5.26 7.82 -13.96
CA LYS A 134 -5.49 8.21 -15.36
C LYS A 134 -4.21 8.27 -16.18
N THR A 135 -3.05 8.37 -15.54
CA THR A 135 -1.76 8.40 -16.25
C THR A 135 -1.23 7.00 -16.57
N LEU A 136 -1.84 5.95 -16.02
CA LEU A 136 -1.35 4.59 -16.23
C LEU A 136 -1.53 4.14 -17.69
N PRO A 137 -0.56 3.43 -18.27
CA PRO A 137 -0.72 2.80 -19.57
C PRO A 137 -1.85 1.78 -19.56
N ARG A 138 -2.56 1.68 -20.65
CA ARG A 138 -3.60 0.67 -20.84
C ARG A 138 -3.01 -0.67 -21.26
#